data_fc2ca0087fe1112e75a887dad12a5e9a
#
_entry.id   fc2ca0087fe1112e75a887dad12a5e9a
#
_cell.length_a   1.000
_cell.length_b   1.000
_cell.length_c   1.000
_cell.angle_alpha   90.00
_cell.angle_beta   90.00
_cell.angle_gamma   90.00
#
_symmetry.space_group_name_H-M   'P 1'
#
loop_
_entity.id
_entity.type
_entity.pdbx_description
1 polymer ?
#
loop_
_entity_poly.entity_id
_entity_poly.type
_entity_poly.pdbx_seq_one_letter_code
_entity_poly.pdbx_strand_id
1 'polypeptide(L)'
;EILAFNNNELNLPPNQVTTVEKTYYMEEEASVFQLFSHAHEHMTEFKVEKVGGQFDGELVYIAYDWKHPPILELDPPLSLSKGEGFKLIATYNNWTDDTLHFGLLSEDEMMILFGYYYLGSSKVSIEEEALFPVAFDLKQNYPNPFNAETKVEFTLNRDSDVHLYLYDMIGRPVATLLDGEMAAGTHTVNWSALDSKGRQLPSGVYLIKLSVQDQFRVIKAVLLN
;
A
#
# COMPACT_ATOMS: atom_id res chain seq x y z
N GLU A 1 -1.03 -9.04 6.49
CA GLU A 1 0.30 -8.42 6.71
C GLU A 1 0.59 -7.36 5.65
N ILE A 2 1.62 -6.55 5.86
CA ILE A 2 2.05 -5.52 4.91
C ILE A 2 3.26 -6.06 4.14
N LEU A 3 3.17 -6.04 2.82
CA LEU A 3 4.28 -6.26 1.92
C LEU A 3 4.91 -4.90 1.60
N ALA A 4 6.25 -4.79 1.73
CA ALA A 4 7.00 -3.61 1.35
C ALA A 4 8.34 -4.04 0.74
N PHE A 5 8.40 -4.12 -0.57
CA PHE A 5 9.61 -4.42 -1.32
C PHE A 5 10.22 -3.12 -1.85
N ASN A 6 11.41 -2.77 -1.38
CA ASN A 6 12.08 -1.53 -1.75
C ASN A 6 13.47 -1.78 -2.32
N ASN A 7 13.87 -1.01 -3.31
CA ASN A 7 15.22 -1.01 -3.85
C ASN A 7 16.00 0.20 -3.35
N ASN A 8 16.82 0.01 -2.32
CA ASN A 8 17.69 1.05 -1.72
C ASN A 8 19.02 1.22 -2.46
N GLU A 9 19.24 0.47 -3.55
CA GLU A 9 20.47 0.53 -4.35
C GLU A 9 20.24 1.34 -5.64
N LEU A 10 19.28 2.29 -5.63
CA LEU A 10 19.02 3.15 -6.78
C LEU A 10 20.25 4.02 -7.08
N ASN A 11 20.63 4.03 -8.34
CA ASN A 11 21.66 4.89 -8.87
C ASN A 11 21.25 5.31 -10.27
N LEU A 12 20.72 6.52 -10.40
CA LEU A 12 20.17 7.07 -11.63
C LEU A 12 21.09 8.19 -12.13
N PRO A 13 21.97 7.91 -13.09
CA PRO A 13 22.91 8.90 -13.60
C PRO A 13 22.19 10.12 -14.22
N PRO A 14 22.85 11.29 -14.26
CA PRO A 14 22.25 12.51 -14.76
C PRO A 14 21.93 12.46 -16.26
N ASN A 15 20.94 13.24 -16.67
CA ASN A 15 20.56 13.50 -18.05
C ASN A 15 20.30 12.25 -18.90
N GLN A 16 19.73 11.20 -18.31
CA GLN A 16 19.40 9.97 -19.06
C GLN A 16 18.20 9.21 -18.50
N VAL A 17 17.67 8.32 -19.35
CA VAL A 17 16.66 7.34 -18.98
C VAL A 17 17.35 6.07 -18.49
N THR A 18 16.95 5.61 -17.31
CA THR A 18 17.49 4.40 -16.68
C THR A 18 16.36 3.46 -16.26
N THR A 19 16.46 2.19 -16.63
CA THR A 19 15.56 1.15 -16.13
C THR A 19 16.29 0.33 -15.07
N VAL A 20 15.65 0.14 -13.92
CA VAL A 20 16.18 -0.59 -12.77
C VAL A 20 15.25 -1.77 -12.49
N GLU A 21 15.83 -2.91 -12.17
CA GLU A 21 15.11 -4.14 -11.84
C GLU A 21 15.55 -4.67 -10.47
N LYS A 22 14.61 -5.20 -9.71
CA LYS A 22 14.88 -5.91 -8.45
C LYS A 22 13.86 -7.02 -8.26
N THR A 23 14.34 -8.20 -7.87
CA THR A 23 13.47 -9.37 -7.64
C THR A 23 13.41 -9.69 -6.15
N TYR A 24 12.21 -10.03 -5.69
CA TYR A 24 11.91 -10.42 -4.31
C TYR A 24 11.13 -11.73 -4.30
N TYR A 25 11.42 -12.56 -3.33
CA TYR A 25 10.80 -13.86 -3.17
C TYR A 25 10.09 -13.95 -1.83
N MET A 26 8.95 -14.63 -1.80
CA MET A 26 8.22 -14.93 -0.58
C MET A 26 8.94 -16.04 0.18
N GLU A 27 9.13 -15.84 1.47
CA GLU A 27 9.75 -16.84 2.35
C GLU A 27 8.78 -17.95 2.76
N GLU A 28 7.49 -17.67 2.69
CA GLU A 28 6.40 -18.58 2.99
C GLU A 28 5.30 -18.46 1.94
N GLU A 29 4.35 -19.40 1.93
CA GLU A 29 3.16 -19.31 1.09
C GLU A 29 2.31 -18.12 1.50
N ALA A 30 1.88 -17.32 0.52
CA ALA A 30 1.12 -16.10 0.75
C ALA A 30 0.02 -15.89 -0.29
N SER A 31 -1.03 -15.20 0.12
CA SER A 31 -2.10 -14.73 -0.76
C SER A 31 -2.11 -13.21 -0.74
N VAL A 32 -1.71 -12.61 -1.85
CA VAL A 32 -1.64 -11.15 -2.03
C VAL A 32 -2.96 -10.66 -2.61
N PHE A 33 -3.57 -9.67 -1.99
CA PHE A 33 -4.88 -9.19 -2.41
C PHE A 33 -4.91 -7.69 -2.74
N GLN A 34 -3.83 -6.96 -2.46
CA GLN A 34 -3.70 -5.57 -2.90
C GLN A 34 -2.24 -5.24 -3.21
N LEU A 35 -2.01 -4.47 -4.27
CA LEU A 35 -0.69 -3.94 -4.66
C LEU A 35 -0.80 -2.48 -5.08
N PHE A 36 0.24 -1.69 -4.77
CA PHE A 36 0.44 -0.34 -5.30
C PHE A 36 1.92 0.05 -5.23
N SER A 37 2.36 0.89 -6.16
CA SER A 37 3.75 1.37 -6.20
C SER A 37 3.92 2.70 -5.50
N HIS A 38 5.19 3.00 -5.15
CA HIS A 38 5.61 4.33 -4.76
C HIS A 38 6.98 4.64 -5.38
N ALA A 39 7.06 5.79 -6.01
CA ALA A 39 8.26 6.38 -6.59
C ALA A 39 8.13 7.90 -6.51
N HIS A 40 9.16 8.64 -6.94
CA HIS A 40 9.10 10.08 -7.03
C HIS A 40 9.02 10.58 -8.48
N GLU A 41 9.24 11.86 -8.71
CA GLU A 41 8.86 12.58 -9.93
C GLU A 41 9.59 12.15 -11.21
N HIS A 42 10.74 11.48 -11.09
CA HIS A 42 11.49 11.01 -12.25
C HIS A 42 11.01 9.66 -12.79
N MET A 43 10.13 8.94 -12.05
CA MET A 43 9.56 7.69 -12.51
C MET A 43 8.59 7.91 -13.67
N THR A 44 8.81 7.19 -14.76
CA THR A 44 7.97 7.24 -15.97
C THR A 44 7.14 5.96 -16.16
N GLU A 45 7.62 4.82 -15.65
CA GLU A 45 6.93 3.55 -15.68
C GLU A 45 7.35 2.70 -14.49
N PHE A 46 6.41 2.03 -13.85
CA PHE A 46 6.64 1.03 -12.81
C PHE A 46 5.85 -0.22 -13.12
N LYS A 47 6.54 -1.34 -13.35
CA LYS A 47 5.94 -2.64 -13.61
C LYS A 47 6.29 -3.64 -12.52
N VAL A 48 5.38 -4.59 -12.30
CA VAL A 48 5.61 -5.75 -11.45
C VAL A 48 5.22 -6.99 -12.23
N GLU A 49 6.17 -7.90 -12.37
CA GLU A 49 5.98 -9.21 -12.98
C GLU A 49 6.02 -10.29 -11.89
N LYS A 50 5.20 -11.33 -12.04
CA LYS A 50 5.29 -12.52 -11.20
C LYS A 50 6.59 -13.27 -11.50
N VAL A 51 7.23 -13.81 -10.45
CA VAL A 51 8.42 -14.66 -10.59
C VAL A 51 8.14 -16.03 -10.01
N GLY A 52 8.45 -17.03 -10.82
CA GLY A 52 8.28 -18.44 -10.47
C GLY A 52 6.87 -18.99 -10.73
N GLY A 53 6.77 -20.32 -10.70
CA GLY A 53 5.52 -21.05 -10.89
C GLY A 53 4.94 -20.98 -12.29
N GLN A 54 3.64 -21.26 -12.38
CA GLN A 54 2.93 -21.40 -13.66
C GLN A 54 2.84 -20.08 -14.46
N PHE A 55 2.89 -18.94 -13.76
CA PHE A 55 2.68 -17.59 -14.34
C PHE A 55 3.97 -16.75 -14.29
N ASP A 56 5.13 -17.40 -14.40
CA ASP A 56 6.42 -16.72 -14.42
C ASP A 56 6.51 -15.73 -15.59
N GLY A 57 6.87 -14.47 -15.29
CA GLY A 57 6.96 -13.38 -16.25
C GLY A 57 5.62 -12.68 -16.56
N GLU A 58 4.50 -13.10 -15.98
CA GLU A 58 3.21 -12.43 -16.16
C GLU A 58 3.20 -11.06 -15.49
N LEU A 59 2.72 -10.05 -16.22
CA LEU A 59 2.54 -8.70 -15.71
C LEU A 59 1.38 -8.67 -14.71
N VAL A 60 1.68 -8.33 -13.46
CA VAL A 60 0.70 -8.24 -12.37
C VAL A 60 0.24 -6.80 -12.15
N TYR A 61 1.16 -5.84 -12.28
CA TYR A 61 0.87 -4.44 -11.95
C TYR A 61 1.65 -3.50 -12.86
N ILE A 62 1.02 -2.35 -13.18
CA ILE A 62 1.67 -1.29 -13.94
C ILE A 62 1.16 0.09 -13.49
N ALA A 63 2.08 1.05 -13.38
CA ALA A 63 1.80 2.45 -13.10
C ALA A 63 2.65 3.37 -13.97
N TYR A 64 2.06 4.49 -14.41
CA TYR A 64 2.73 5.55 -15.18
C TYR A 64 2.68 6.90 -14.48
N ASP A 65 1.85 7.03 -13.44
CA ASP A 65 1.71 8.25 -12.65
C ASP A 65 2.26 8.01 -11.24
N TRP A 66 3.39 8.64 -10.94
CA TRP A 66 4.03 8.52 -9.65
C TRP A 66 3.23 9.19 -8.51
N LYS A 67 2.44 10.24 -8.83
CA LYS A 67 1.61 10.94 -7.84
C LYS A 67 0.38 10.14 -7.44
N HIS A 68 -0.22 9.46 -8.42
CA HIS A 68 -1.49 8.74 -8.26
C HIS A 68 -1.35 7.33 -8.83
N PRO A 69 -0.42 6.50 -8.31
CA PRO A 69 -0.29 5.13 -8.77
C PRO A 69 -1.61 4.39 -8.52
N PRO A 70 -2.05 3.52 -9.44
CA PRO A 70 -3.24 2.74 -9.24
C PRO A 70 -3.08 1.83 -8.01
N ILE A 71 -4.15 1.66 -7.25
CA ILE A 71 -4.25 0.62 -6.24
C ILE A 71 -4.94 -0.56 -6.90
N LEU A 72 -4.19 -1.65 -7.09
CA LEU A 72 -4.72 -2.88 -7.66
C LEU A 72 -5.29 -3.75 -6.55
N GLU A 73 -6.57 -4.04 -6.61
CA GLU A 73 -7.23 -5.06 -5.78
C GLU A 73 -7.28 -6.37 -6.56
N LEU A 74 -6.85 -7.45 -5.93
CA LEU A 74 -6.80 -8.80 -6.50
C LEU A 74 -7.91 -9.64 -5.89
N ASP A 75 -8.95 -9.92 -6.67
CA ASP A 75 -10.06 -10.78 -6.31
C ASP A 75 -10.34 -11.78 -7.46
N PRO A 76 -10.03 -13.06 -7.27
CA PRO A 76 -9.42 -13.69 -6.09
C PRO A 76 -7.97 -13.22 -5.83
N PRO A 77 -7.50 -13.33 -4.59
CA PRO A 77 -6.11 -13.01 -4.24
C PRO A 77 -5.09 -13.82 -5.04
N LEU A 78 -3.97 -13.21 -5.38
CA LEU A 78 -2.85 -13.87 -6.05
C LEU A 78 -2.10 -14.78 -5.06
N SER A 79 -2.20 -16.08 -5.26
CA SER A 79 -1.45 -17.05 -4.47
C SER A 79 0.00 -17.14 -4.95
N LEU A 80 0.93 -17.03 -4.01
CA LEU A 80 2.36 -17.21 -4.20
C LEU A 80 2.85 -18.33 -3.28
N SER A 81 3.47 -19.35 -3.85
CA SER A 81 4.17 -20.37 -3.08
C SER A 81 5.50 -19.84 -2.55
N LYS A 82 6.05 -20.49 -1.53
CA LYS A 82 7.42 -20.20 -1.08
C LYS A 82 8.40 -20.26 -2.26
N GLY A 83 9.19 -19.19 -2.43
CA GLY A 83 10.18 -19.06 -3.51
C GLY A 83 9.60 -18.49 -4.81
N GLU A 84 8.29 -18.29 -4.91
CA GLU A 84 7.69 -17.39 -5.90
C GLU A 84 7.72 -15.95 -5.39
N GLY A 85 7.51 -14.97 -6.28
CA GLY A 85 7.58 -13.59 -5.84
C GLY A 85 7.27 -12.57 -6.93
N PHE A 86 7.93 -11.41 -6.83
CA PHE A 86 7.74 -10.30 -7.75
C PHE A 86 9.07 -9.76 -8.25
N LYS A 87 9.11 -9.47 -9.55
CA LYS A 87 10.16 -8.69 -10.18
C LYS A 87 9.61 -7.27 -10.39
N LEU A 88 10.22 -6.31 -9.73
CA LEU A 88 9.94 -4.90 -9.90
C LEU A 88 10.82 -4.37 -11.04
N ILE A 89 10.25 -3.60 -11.94
CA ILE A 89 10.92 -2.98 -13.07
C ILE A 89 10.45 -1.52 -13.10
N ALA A 90 11.34 -0.59 -12.84
CA ALA A 90 10.99 0.84 -12.88
C ALA A 90 11.91 1.60 -13.83
N THR A 91 11.30 2.44 -14.67
CA THR A 91 12.01 3.31 -15.61
C THR A 91 11.91 4.75 -15.11
N TYR A 92 13.05 5.41 -15.06
CA TYR A 92 13.20 6.78 -14.60
C TYR A 92 13.81 7.62 -15.72
N ASN A 93 13.38 8.86 -15.82
CA ASN A 93 14.01 9.89 -16.63
C ASN A 93 14.64 10.93 -15.69
N ASN A 94 15.93 10.80 -15.43
CA ASN A 94 16.66 11.80 -14.66
C ASN A 94 17.08 12.94 -15.59
N TRP A 95 16.37 14.06 -15.54
CA TRP A 95 16.69 15.28 -16.32
C TRP A 95 17.56 16.28 -15.55
N THR A 96 18.04 15.92 -14.36
CA THR A 96 18.91 16.76 -13.54
C THR A 96 20.38 16.57 -13.90
N ASP A 97 21.23 17.49 -13.44
CA ASP A 97 22.70 17.39 -13.59
C ASP A 97 23.35 16.50 -12.51
N ASP A 98 22.56 16.02 -11.54
CA ASP A 98 23.02 15.20 -10.42
C ASP A 98 22.61 13.72 -10.58
N THR A 99 23.39 12.84 -9.99
CA THR A 99 23.01 11.43 -9.83
C THR A 99 22.00 11.31 -8.71
N LEU A 100 20.83 10.73 -8.98
CA LEU A 100 19.80 10.49 -7.97
C LEU A 100 20.01 9.12 -7.33
N HIS A 101 19.78 9.06 -6.03
CA HIS A 101 19.88 7.87 -5.20
C HIS A 101 18.59 7.59 -4.48
N PHE A 102 18.49 6.43 -3.83
CA PHE A 102 17.37 6.13 -2.95
C PHE A 102 17.39 7.08 -1.74
N GLY A 103 16.25 7.71 -1.48
CA GLY A 103 16.08 8.57 -0.31
C GLY A 103 14.65 9.01 -0.09
N LEU A 104 14.43 9.65 1.07
CA LEU A 104 13.10 10.05 1.56
C LEU A 104 12.74 11.51 1.20
N LEU A 105 13.68 12.27 0.68
CA LEU A 105 13.47 13.65 0.29
C LEU A 105 12.84 13.70 -1.10
N SER A 106 12.18 14.80 -1.43
CA SER A 106 11.54 14.98 -2.74
C SER A 106 12.55 15.06 -3.91
N GLU A 107 13.80 15.38 -3.62
CA GLU A 107 14.93 15.41 -4.55
C GLU A 107 15.64 14.05 -4.69
N ASP A 108 15.31 13.09 -3.86
CA ASP A 108 15.75 11.69 -3.97
C ASP A 108 14.73 10.88 -4.79
N GLU A 109 15.05 9.62 -5.10
CA GLU A 109 14.13 8.71 -5.77
C GLU A 109 13.81 7.47 -4.95
N MET A 110 12.67 6.85 -5.28
CA MET A 110 12.21 5.62 -4.64
C MET A 110 11.77 4.58 -5.67
N MET A 111 11.91 3.31 -5.31
CA MET A 111 11.38 2.17 -6.02
C MET A 111 10.79 1.21 -4.99
N ILE A 112 9.51 1.39 -4.67
CA ILE A 112 8.85 0.60 -3.64
C ILE A 112 7.56 -0.01 -4.18
N LEU A 113 7.37 -1.31 -3.97
CA LEU A 113 6.10 -1.99 -4.12
C LEU A 113 5.51 -2.24 -2.74
N PHE A 114 4.35 -1.69 -2.50
CA PHE A 114 3.53 -1.99 -1.34
C PHE A 114 2.43 -2.98 -1.70
N GLY A 115 2.01 -3.73 -0.72
CA GLY A 115 0.88 -4.61 -0.86
C GLY A 115 0.39 -5.14 0.48
N TYR A 116 -0.68 -5.89 0.39
CA TYR A 116 -1.26 -6.58 1.52
C TYR A 116 -1.44 -8.04 1.18
N TYR A 117 -1.08 -8.88 2.13
CA TYR A 117 -1.15 -10.33 1.99
C TYR A 117 -1.50 -10.99 3.33
N TYR A 118 -1.96 -12.21 3.28
CA TYR A 118 -2.02 -13.12 4.42
C TYR A 118 -1.19 -14.37 4.12
N LEU A 119 -0.60 -14.95 5.16
CA LEU A 119 0.18 -16.16 5.05
C LEU A 119 -0.75 -17.37 4.85
N GLY A 120 -0.29 -18.33 4.07
CA GLY A 120 -1.02 -19.54 3.70
C GLY A 120 -1.79 -19.42 2.39
N SER A 121 -2.16 -20.58 1.85
CA SER A 121 -3.04 -20.63 0.68
C SER A 121 -4.47 -20.31 1.11
N SER A 122 -5.15 -19.47 0.35
CA SER A 122 -6.59 -19.28 0.46
C SER A 122 -7.34 -20.49 -0.06
N LYS A 123 -7.04 -21.68 0.45
CA LYS A 123 -8.00 -22.77 0.43
C LYS A 123 -9.04 -22.44 1.49
N VAL A 124 -9.97 -21.59 1.13
CA VAL A 124 -11.24 -21.54 1.83
C VAL A 124 -11.85 -22.95 1.68
N SER A 125 -11.61 -23.81 2.65
CA SER A 125 -12.52 -24.92 2.87
C SER A 125 -13.83 -24.26 3.25
N ILE A 126 -14.78 -24.28 2.31
CA ILE A 126 -16.17 -23.92 2.58
C ILE A 126 -16.69 -25.00 3.54
N GLU A 127 -16.44 -24.85 4.84
CA GLU A 127 -17.37 -25.34 5.83
C GLU A 127 -18.50 -24.32 5.87
N GLU A 128 -19.66 -24.77 5.44
CA GLU A 128 -20.92 -24.03 5.42
C GLU A 128 -21.31 -23.61 6.86
N GLU A 129 -20.73 -22.51 7.32
CA GLU A 129 -21.47 -21.54 8.11
C GLU A 129 -21.44 -20.25 7.31
N ALA A 130 -22.49 -20.06 6.54
CA ALA A 130 -22.73 -18.89 5.72
C ALA A 130 -22.87 -17.64 6.59
N LEU A 131 -21.74 -17.13 7.03
CA LEU A 131 -21.62 -15.75 7.43
C LEU A 131 -21.29 -14.97 6.16
N PHE A 132 -22.28 -14.29 5.61
CA PHE A 132 -22.06 -13.31 4.55
C PHE A 132 -20.85 -12.47 4.90
N PRO A 133 -19.91 -12.22 3.94
CA PRO A 133 -18.77 -11.36 4.18
C PRO A 133 -19.26 -10.05 4.81
N VAL A 134 -18.54 -9.54 5.79
CA VAL A 134 -18.86 -8.23 6.33
C VAL A 134 -18.63 -7.24 5.20
N ALA A 135 -19.71 -6.82 4.53
CA ALA A 135 -19.61 -5.77 3.55
C ALA A 135 -19.34 -4.47 4.31
N PHE A 136 -18.17 -3.92 4.13
CA PHE A 136 -17.80 -2.61 4.61
C PHE A 136 -17.11 -1.84 3.49
N ASP A 137 -17.21 -0.54 3.55
CA ASP A 137 -16.56 0.36 2.60
C ASP A 137 -15.71 1.38 3.36
N LEU A 138 -14.55 1.73 2.81
CA LEU A 138 -13.68 2.79 3.31
C LEU A 138 -13.48 3.81 2.20
N LYS A 139 -14.03 5.01 2.40
CA LYS A 139 -13.87 6.09 1.44
C LYS A 139 -12.53 6.78 1.59
N GLN A 140 -12.05 7.35 0.48
CA GLN A 140 -10.89 8.22 0.49
C GLN A 140 -11.10 9.35 1.51
N ASN A 141 -10.10 9.59 2.37
CA ASN A 141 -10.16 10.69 3.32
C ASN A 141 -10.31 12.05 2.61
N TYR A 142 -11.08 12.94 3.20
CA TYR A 142 -11.32 14.26 2.64
C TYR A 142 -11.15 15.37 3.70
N PRO A 143 -10.40 16.43 3.36
CA PRO A 143 -9.60 16.62 2.14
C PRO A 143 -8.42 15.65 2.02
N ASN A 144 -7.94 15.41 0.79
CA ASN A 144 -6.69 14.71 0.49
C ASN A 144 -6.10 15.25 -0.83
N PRO A 145 -4.95 15.93 -0.86
CA PRO A 145 -4.09 16.24 0.29
C PRO A 145 -4.77 17.12 1.34
N PHE A 146 -4.31 17.03 2.59
CA PHE A 146 -4.87 17.80 3.70
C PHE A 146 -3.77 18.54 4.48
N ASN A 147 -4.18 19.61 5.17
CA ASN A 147 -3.37 20.36 6.10
C ASN A 147 -4.08 20.38 7.43
N ALA A 148 -3.38 19.99 8.49
CA ALA A 148 -3.81 19.91 9.88
C ALA A 148 -4.92 18.88 10.18
N GLU A 149 -5.97 18.72 9.38
CA GLU A 149 -7.07 17.80 9.68
C GLU A 149 -7.70 17.21 8.42
N THR A 150 -8.12 15.94 8.52
CA THR A 150 -8.89 15.24 7.49
C THR A 150 -9.95 14.34 8.12
N LYS A 151 -10.96 13.96 7.36
CA LYS A 151 -12.05 13.05 7.76
C LYS A 151 -11.89 11.72 7.02
N VAL A 152 -12.02 10.63 7.76
CA VAL A 152 -12.08 9.27 7.24
C VAL A 152 -13.51 8.76 7.44
N GLU A 153 -14.19 8.43 6.35
CA GLU A 153 -15.55 7.89 6.39
C GLU A 153 -15.53 6.42 5.97
N PHE A 154 -16.24 5.60 6.74
CA PHE A 154 -16.46 4.19 6.41
C PHE A 154 -17.88 3.76 6.73
N THR A 155 -18.34 2.68 6.11
CA THR A 155 -19.68 2.13 6.29
C THR A 155 -19.59 0.65 6.68
N LEU A 156 -20.40 0.23 7.64
CA LEU A 156 -20.53 -1.15 8.09
C LEU A 156 -21.96 -1.64 7.78
N ASN A 157 -22.09 -2.87 7.27
CA ASN A 157 -23.41 -3.48 7.02
C ASN A 157 -23.99 -4.20 8.26
N ARG A 158 -23.19 -4.41 9.30
CA ARG A 158 -23.57 -5.00 10.60
C ARG A 158 -22.64 -4.52 11.71
N ASP A 159 -23.08 -4.70 12.95
CA ASP A 159 -22.25 -4.46 14.12
C ASP A 159 -20.98 -5.30 14.05
N SER A 160 -19.83 -4.68 14.27
CA SER A 160 -18.53 -5.32 14.08
C SER A 160 -17.46 -4.69 14.95
N ASP A 161 -16.45 -5.50 15.29
CA ASP A 161 -15.20 -5.01 15.86
C ASP A 161 -14.34 -4.38 14.76
N VAL A 162 -13.93 -3.13 14.98
CA VAL A 162 -13.32 -2.25 13.97
C VAL A 162 -12.02 -1.68 14.49
N HIS A 163 -10.99 -1.79 13.66
CA HIS A 163 -9.69 -1.20 13.94
C HIS A 163 -9.28 -0.27 12.79
N LEU A 164 -9.07 1.02 13.09
CA LEU A 164 -8.60 2.02 12.14
C LEU A 164 -7.22 2.51 12.56
N TYR A 165 -6.21 2.04 11.86
CA TYR A 165 -4.81 2.32 12.15
C TYR A 165 -4.17 3.21 11.09
N LEU A 166 -3.21 4.01 11.52
CA LEU A 166 -2.36 4.82 10.67
C LEU A 166 -0.95 4.23 10.63
N TYR A 167 -0.39 4.12 9.42
CA TYR A 167 0.98 3.67 9.18
C TYR A 167 1.75 4.71 8.39
N ASP A 168 3.07 4.74 8.59
CA ASP A 168 3.96 5.44 7.68
C ASP A 168 4.27 4.59 6.43
N MET A 169 5.02 5.17 5.49
CA MET A 169 5.35 4.54 4.21
C MET A 169 6.25 3.32 4.32
N ILE A 170 6.84 3.04 5.46
CA ILE A 170 7.63 1.82 5.71
C ILE A 170 6.88 0.80 6.57
N GLY A 171 5.54 0.99 6.72
CA GLY A 171 4.66 0.06 7.42
C GLY A 171 4.72 0.13 8.95
N ARG A 172 5.37 1.13 9.55
CA ARG A 172 5.39 1.29 11.00
C ARG A 172 4.08 1.93 11.47
N PRO A 173 3.46 1.39 12.55
CA PRO A 173 2.26 2.00 13.11
C PRO A 173 2.60 3.39 13.69
N VAL A 174 1.80 4.38 13.34
CA VAL A 174 1.95 5.79 13.73
C VAL A 174 0.89 6.19 14.74
N ALA A 175 -0.37 5.82 14.49
CA ALA A 175 -1.49 6.12 15.37
C ALA A 175 -2.59 5.07 15.27
N THR A 176 -3.37 4.93 16.34
CA THR A 176 -4.67 4.27 16.35
C THR A 176 -5.73 5.35 16.30
N LEU A 177 -6.54 5.37 15.24
CA LEU A 177 -7.60 6.35 15.05
C LEU A 177 -8.92 5.88 15.66
N LEU A 178 -9.17 4.56 15.61
CA LEU A 178 -10.33 3.91 16.21
C LEU A 178 -9.98 2.46 16.54
N ASP A 179 -10.53 1.96 17.66
CA ASP A 179 -10.35 0.57 18.10
C ASP A 179 -11.54 0.17 18.99
N GLY A 180 -12.38 -0.76 18.51
CA GLY A 180 -13.51 -1.28 19.27
C GLY A 180 -14.76 -1.60 18.45
N GLU A 181 -15.82 -2.03 19.15
CA GLU A 181 -17.10 -2.40 18.56
C GLU A 181 -17.85 -1.16 18.02
N MET A 182 -18.32 -1.26 16.80
CA MET A 182 -19.10 -0.23 16.11
C MET A 182 -20.41 -0.82 15.56
N ALA A 183 -21.49 -0.08 15.70
CA ALA A 183 -22.79 -0.49 15.15
C ALA A 183 -22.80 -0.41 13.61
N ALA A 184 -23.72 -1.12 12.97
CA ALA A 184 -24.01 -0.97 11.56
C ALA A 184 -24.32 0.51 11.21
N GLY A 185 -23.87 0.97 10.05
CA GLY A 185 -24.07 2.35 9.60
C GLY A 185 -22.81 3.02 9.07
N THR A 186 -22.94 4.32 8.78
CA THR A 186 -21.84 5.16 8.31
C THR A 186 -21.19 5.89 9.48
N HIS A 187 -19.88 5.80 9.56
CA HIS A 187 -19.06 6.39 10.63
C HIS A 187 -18.05 7.36 10.05
N THR A 188 -17.69 8.38 10.84
CA THR A 188 -16.68 9.38 10.47
C THR A 188 -15.68 9.53 11.62
N VAL A 189 -14.42 9.44 11.31
CA VAL A 189 -13.30 9.67 12.23
C VAL A 189 -12.49 10.86 11.74
N ASN A 190 -12.26 11.84 12.63
CA ASN A 190 -11.38 12.97 12.32
C ASN A 190 -9.95 12.63 12.76
N TRP A 191 -9.01 12.98 11.90
CA TRP A 191 -7.58 12.84 12.19
C TRP A 191 -6.86 14.18 12.02
N SER A 192 -6.25 14.66 13.11
CA SER A 192 -5.61 15.98 13.20
C SER A 192 -4.08 15.92 12.96
N ALA A 193 -3.60 15.00 12.11
CA ALA A 193 -2.19 14.84 11.77
C ALA A 193 -1.26 14.62 12.99
N LEU A 194 -1.77 13.97 14.03
CA LEU A 194 -1.02 13.64 15.24
C LEU A 194 -0.70 12.15 15.30
N ASP A 195 0.46 11.82 15.89
CA ASP A 195 0.80 10.44 16.26
C ASP A 195 0.11 10.02 17.58
N SER A 196 0.27 8.75 17.99
CA SER A 196 -0.29 8.21 19.24
C SER A 196 0.21 8.90 20.51
N LYS A 197 1.26 9.73 20.42
CA LYS A 197 1.82 10.52 21.52
C LYS A 197 1.39 11.99 21.48
N GLY A 198 0.50 12.35 20.56
CA GLY A 198 0.03 13.74 20.37
C GLY A 198 1.03 14.66 19.71
N ARG A 199 2.05 14.15 19.03
CA ARG A 199 3.05 14.95 18.32
C ARG A 199 2.62 15.14 16.88
N GLN A 200 2.84 16.36 16.34
CA GLN A 200 2.59 16.67 14.95
C GLN A 200 3.44 15.77 14.04
N LEU A 201 2.81 15.21 13.04
CA LEU A 201 3.47 14.43 12.00
C LEU A 201 4.06 15.35 10.92
N PRO A 202 5.20 14.98 10.32
CA PRO A 202 5.75 15.72 9.17
C PRO A 202 4.86 15.58 7.94
N SER A 203 5.01 16.51 6.98
CA SER A 203 4.46 16.34 5.63
C SER A 203 4.90 15.01 5.05
N GLY A 204 3.99 14.31 4.38
CA GLY A 204 4.29 13.00 3.84
C GLY A 204 3.05 12.20 3.48
N VAL A 205 3.30 11.00 3.01
CA VAL A 205 2.28 10.01 2.69
C VAL A 205 2.10 9.06 3.87
N TYR A 206 0.85 8.80 4.22
CA TYR A 206 0.45 7.87 5.27
C TYR A 206 -0.58 6.88 4.72
N LEU A 207 -0.65 5.72 5.33
CA LEU A 207 -1.63 4.70 4.99
C LEU A 207 -2.63 4.58 6.14
N ILE A 208 -3.92 4.69 5.81
CA ILE A 208 -5.01 4.48 6.75
C ILE A 208 -5.60 3.11 6.45
N LYS A 209 -5.49 2.19 7.42
CA LYS A 209 -6.00 0.81 7.32
C LYS A 209 -7.21 0.65 8.21
N LEU A 210 -8.35 0.32 7.61
CA LEU A 210 -9.55 -0.13 8.30
C LEU A 210 -9.59 -1.66 8.29
N SER A 211 -9.64 -2.27 9.45
CA SER A 211 -9.82 -3.72 9.60
C SER A 211 -11.16 -3.99 10.26
N VAL A 212 -11.92 -4.95 9.72
CA VAL A 212 -13.20 -5.41 10.23
C VAL A 212 -13.18 -6.94 10.19
N GLN A 213 -13.12 -7.57 11.34
CA GLN A 213 -12.87 -9.02 11.46
C GLN A 213 -11.57 -9.40 10.71
N ASP A 214 -11.62 -10.40 9.82
CA ASP A 214 -10.47 -10.89 9.04
C ASP A 214 -10.27 -10.15 7.71
N GLN A 215 -11.05 -9.09 7.45
CA GLN A 215 -10.96 -8.30 6.23
C GLN A 215 -10.45 -6.90 6.52
N PHE A 216 -9.85 -6.24 5.51
CA PHE A 216 -9.46 -4.84 5.66
C PHE A 216 -9.49 -4.06 4.33
N ARG A 217 -9.47 -2.73 4.43
CA ARG A 217 -9.31 -1.76 3.34
C ARG A 217 -8.23 -0.76 3.72
N VAL A 218 -7.56 -0.23 2.71
CA VAL A 218 -6.51 0.78 2.93
C VAL A 218 -6.68 1.92 1.96
N ILE A 219 -6.45 3.13 2.45
CA ILE A 219 -6.41 4.36 1.64
C ILE A 219 -5.10 5.11 1.91
N LYS A 220 -4.68 5.89 0.91
CA LYS A 220 -3.51 6.76 1.00
C LYS A 220 -3.93 8.17 1.44
N ALA A 221 -3.35 8.69 2.51
CA ALA A 221 -3.54 10.06 2.98
C ALA A 221 -2.24 10.87 2.76
N VAL A 222 -2.36 12.06 2.18
CA VAL A 222 -1.24 12.97 1.91
C VAL A 222 -1.35 14.17 2.82
N LEU A 223 -0.42 14.30 3.77
CA LEU A 223 -0.33 15.44 4.69
C LEU A 223 0.62 16.49 4.13
N LEU A 224 0.17 17.73 4.10
CA LEU A 224 0.96 18.90 3.73
C LEU A 224 0.95 19.88 4.92
N ASN A 225 2.12 20.23 5.45
CA ASN A 225 2.28 21.25 6.51
C ASN A 225 2.79 22.55 5.91
#